data_49078bd40b58d8b6e46815033061178a
#
_entry.id   49078bd40b58d8b6e46815033061178a
#
_cell.length_a   1.000
_cell.length_b   1.000
_cell.length_c   1.000
_cell.angle_alpha   90.00
_cell.angle_beta   90.00
_cell.angle_gamma   90.00
#
_symmetry.space_group_name_H-M   'P 1'
#
loop_
_entity.id
_entity.type
_entity.pdbx_description
1 polymer ?
#
loop_
_entity_poly.entity_id
_entity_poly.type
_entity_poly.pdbx_seq_one_letter_code
_entity_poly.pdbx_strand_id
1 'polypeptide(L)'
;NIWLPSSQALGYATAFNNPTADGTITIPATARNCIAVGAYNAYTNSYATFSGRGFDNSIRNVNAGVKPDITAPGVDISIARQRGNDITYRNVTGTSYAVPVVTGAAALLMQWGIVMGNDRFMYGEKLKAALIDGSKPVGLVGITRNDNQPDPRTGWGAVCLKNTLNKIL
;
A
#
# COMPACT_ATOMS: atom_id res chain seq x y z
N ASN A 1 1.00 21.07 -1.29
CA ASN A 1 0.94 20.30 -2.54
C ASN A 1 -0.35 20.59 -3.27
N ILE A 2 -0.32 20.56 -4.59
CA ILE A 2 -1.46 20.71 -5.48
C ILE A 2 -1.54 19.43 -6.31
N TRP A 3 -2.72 18.84 -6.40
CA TRP A 3 -3.00 17.65 -7.21
C TRP A 3 -4.02 18.03 -8.29
N LEU A 4 -3.82 17.49 -9.47
CA LEU A 4 -4.82 17.58 -10.54
C LEU A 4 -5.83 16.44 -10.42
N PRO A 5 -7.12 16.68 -10.71
CA PRO A 5 -8.08 15.62 -10.95
C PRO A 5 -7.63 14.69 -12.08
N SER A 6 -8.33 13.56 -12.27
CA SER A 6 -8.02 12.63 -13.36
C SER A 6 -8.13 13.34 -14.73
N SER A 7 -7.38 12.85 -15.71
CA SER A 7 -7.44 13.36 -17.08
C SER A 7 -8.84 13.29 -17.71
N GLN A 8 -9.69 12.38 -17.24
CA GLN A 8 -11.10 12.30 -17.64
C GLN A 8 -11.91 13.53 -17.20
N ALA A 9 -11.54 14.14 -16.06
CA ALA A 9 -12.23 15.34 -15.56
C ALA A 9 -11.69 16.65 -16.15
N LEU A 10 -10.40 16.68 -16.54
CA LEU A 10 -9.71 17.90 -16.97
C LEU A 10 -9.44 17.97 -18.47
N GLY A 11 -9.57 16.86 -19.19
CA GLY A 11 -9.12 16.74 -20.58
C GLY A 11 -7.59 16.52 -20.69
N TYR A 12 -7.17 16.05 -21.86
CA TYR A 12 -5.79 15.58 -22.09
C TYR A 12 -4.73 16.71 -22.17
N ALA A 13 -5.14 17.95 -22.30
CA ALA A 13 -4.24 19.10 -22.45
C ALA A 13 -3.86 19.78 -21.13
N THR A 14 -4.42 19.33 -19.99
CA THR A 14 -4.18 19.97 -18.69
C THR A 14 -3.11 19.21 -17.93
N ALA A 15 -1.99 19.86 -17.68
CA ALA A 15 -0.85 19.29 -16.93
C ALA A 15 -0.12 20.40 -16.14
N PHE A 16 0.71 19.99 -15.18
CA PHE A 16 1.68 20.90 -14.58
C PHE A 16 2.88 21.10 -15.51
N ASN A 17 3.44 22.29 -15.51
CA ASN A 17 4.65 22.60 -16.26
C ASN A 17 5.86 21.79 -15.73
N ASN A 18 5.96 21.64 -14.42
CA ASN A 18 7.02 20.86 -13.74
C ASN A 18 6.37 19.86 -12.78
N PRO A 19 5.85 18.73 -13.29
CA PRO A 19 5.27 17.70 -12.43
C PRO A 19 6.35 17.00 -11.62
N THR A 20 6.02 16.66 -10.36
CA THR A 20 6.81 15.75 -9.55
C THR A 20 6.00 14.51 -9.23
N ALA A 21 6.68 13.37 -9.15
CA ALA A 21 6.07 12.12 -8.70
C ALA A 21 6.06 12.01 -7.16
N ASP A 22 6.83 12.84 -6.46
CA ASP A 22 6.94 12.82 -5.01
C ASP A 22 5.82 13.63 -4.36
N GLY A 23 5.37 13.18 -3.18
CA GLY A 23 4.26 13.81 -2.47
C GLY A 23 2.91 13.67 -3.18
N THR A 24 2.71 12.59 -3.91
CA THR A 24 1.48 12.31 -4.68
C THR A 24 0.45 11.47 -3.90
N ILE A 25 0.70 11.18 -2.64
CA ILE A 25 -0.32 10.59 -1.75
C ILE A 25 -1.36 11.64 -1.41
N THR A 26 -2.63 11.34 -1.72
CA THR A 26 -3.75 12.27 -1.53
C THR A 26 -4.53 12.01 -0.24
N ILE A 27 -5.41 12.95 0.12
CA ILE A 27 -6.38 12.77 1.21
C ILE A 27 -7.42 11.70 0.80
N PRO A 28 -7.80 10.77 1.71
CA PRO A 28 -7.47 10.70 3.15
C PRO A 28 -6.21 9.88 3.49
N ALA A 29 -5.50 9.32 2.51
CA ALA A 29 -4.36 8.43 2.75
C ALA A 29 -3.17 9.11 3.46
N THR A 30 -3.12 10.45 3.43
CA THR A 30 -2.16 11.25 4.20
C THR A 30 -2.42 11.26 5.70
N ALA A 31 -3.60 10.84 6.16
CA ALA A 31 -3.93 10.81 7.58
C ALA A 31 -3.01 9.82 8.33
N ARG A 32 -2.58 10.20 9.55
CA ARG A 32 -1.63 9.43 10.35
C ARG A 32 -2.16 8.05 10.73
N ASN A 33 -3.42 7.98 11.14
CA ASN A 33 -4.02 6.77 11.73
C ASN A 33 -4.65 5.84 10.68
N CYS A 34 -4.62 6.19 9.38
CA CYS A 34 -5.02 5.27 8.32
C CYS A 34 -3.83 4.42 7.85
N ILE A 35 -4.11 3.28 7.23
CA ILE A 35 -3.12 2.47 6.51
C ILE A 35 -3.18 2.88 5.05
N ALA A 36 -2.18 3.64 4.59
CA ALA A 36 -2.03 3.99 3.18
C ALA A 36 -1.32 2.88 2.44
N VAL A 37 -1.95 2.37 1.39
CA VAL A 37 -1.47 1.22 0.63
C VAL A 37 -0.97 1.65 -0.74
N GLY A 38 0.30 1.38 -1.02
CA GLY A 38 0.86 1.48 -2.35
C GLY A 38 0.70 0.18 -3.16
N ALA A 39 1.04 0.23 -4.44
CA ALA A 39 1.00 -0.92 -5.33
C ALA A 39 2.39 -1.34 -5.79
N TYR A 40 2.60 -2.65 -5.92
CA TYR A 40 3.76 -3.22 -6.57
C TYR A 40 3.35 -4.32 -7.57
N ASN A 41 4.24 -4.64 -8.49
CA ASN A 41 4.08 -5.76 -9.41
C ASN A 41 4.65 -7.03 -8.74
N ALA A 42 3.80 -7.99 -8.41
CA ALA A 42 4.20 -9.22 -7.74
C ALA A 42 4.98 -10.18 -8.66
N TYR A 43 4.80 -10.10 -9.98
CA TYR A 43 5.52 -10.94 -10.95
C TYR A 43 6.99 -10.54 -11.10
N THR A 44 7.25 -9.22 -11.08
CA THR A 44 8.60 -8.67 -11.26
C THR A 44 9.23 -8.22 -9.94
N ASN A 45 8.49 -8.28 -8.83
CA ASN A 45 8.86 -7.75 -7.53
C ASN A 45 9.35 -6.29 -7.61
N SER A 46 8.64 -5.45 -8.37
CA SER A 46 9.02 -4.06 -8.61
C SER A 46 7.90 -3.10 -8.23
N TYR A 47 8.28 -1.88 -7.86
CA TYR A 47 7.35 -0.78 -7.62
C TYR A 47 6.48 -0.51 -8.86
N ALA A 48 5.17 -0.33 -8.66
CA ALA A 48 4.26 0.06 -9.73
C ALA A 48 4.32 1.58 -9.94
N THR A 49 4.75 2.01 -11.12
CA THR A 49 5.06 3.43 -11.41
C THR A 49 3.87 4.39 -11.26
N PHE A 50 2.65 3.88 -11.36
CA PHE A 50 1.41 4.65 -11.13
C PHE A 50 1.06 4.81 -9.64
N SER A 51 1.72 4.06 -8.74
CA SER A 51 1.44 4.15 -7.31
C SER A 51 1.90 5.50 -6.75
N GLY A 52 1.05 6.14 -5.96
CA GLY A 52 1.41 7.39 -5.29
C GLY A 52 2.63 7.23 -4.39
N ARG A 53 3.45 8.27 -4.31
CA ARG A 53 4.68 8.34 -3.51
C ARG A 53 4.56 9.33 -2.38
N GLY A 54 5.25 9.05 -1.30
CA GLY A 54 5.53 10.02 -0.26
C GLY A 54 6.59 11.03 -0.68
N PHE A 55 7.03 11.83 0.26
CA PHE A 55 8.15 12.74 0.04
C PHE A 55 9.48 12.01 0.18
N ASP A 56 10.48 12.44 -0.58
CA ASP A 56 11.86 12.03 -0.37
C ASP A 56 12.30 12.40 1.06
N ASN A 57 13.10 11.53 1.65
CA ASN A 57 13.59 11.65 3.02
C ASN A 57 14.39 12.94 3.30
N SER A 58 14.93 13.57 2.27
CA SER A 58 15.65 14.85 2.38
C SER A 58 14.76 16.03 2.74
N ILE A 59 13.44 15.93 2.58
CA ILE A 59 12.46 17.01 2.83
C ILE A 59 11.62 16.71 4.08
N ARG A 60 11.99 15.70 4.86
CA ARG A 60 11.18 15.23 5.99
C ARG A 60 11.04 16.25 7.11
N ASN A 61 9.79 16.62 7.36
CA ASN A 61 9.36 16.98 8.70
C ASN A 61 9.20 15.66 9.50
N VAL A 62 10.10 15.38 10.43
CA VAL A 62 10.19 14.11 11.21
C VAL A 62 8.89 13.68 11.91
N ASN A 63 7.88 14.55 11.97
CA ASN A 63 6.60 14.30 12.63
C ASN A 63 5.51 13.74 11.69
N ALA A 64 5.71 13.70 10.39
CA ALA A 64 4.67 13.36 9.40
C ALA A 64 4.78 11.91 8.97
N GLY A 65 5.11 10.95 9.65
CA GLY A 65 5.14 9.52 9.27
C GLY A 65 5.38 9.24 7.77
N VAL A 66 5.97 8.11 7.43
CA VAL A 66 6.20 7.77 6.03
C VAL A 66 4.92 7.26 5.41
N LYS A 67 4.67 7.68 4.18
CA LYS A 67 3.57 7.19 3.33
C LYS A 67 4.12 6.83 1.94
N PRO A 68 3.55 5.78 1.32
CA PRO A 68 2.56 4.86 1.85
C PRO A 68 3.10 4.12 3.08
N ASP A 69 2.23 3.52 3.90
CA ASP A 69 2.66 2.73 5.05
C ASP A 69 3.19 1.36 4.58
N ILE A 70 2.49 0.74 3.63
CA ILE A 70 2.76 -0.61 3.16
C ILE A 70 2.35 -0.73 1.69
N THR A 71 2.82 -1.74 0.98
CA THR A 71 2.39 -2.05 -0.38
C THR A 71 1.78 -3.44 -0.48
N ALA A 72 0.95 -3.64 -1.52
CA ALA A 72 0.41 -4.93 -1.88
C ALA A 72 0.38 -5.11 -3.42
N PRO A 73 0.19 -6.35 -3.93
CA PRO A 73 0.03 -6.56 -5.36
C PRO A 73 -1.09 -5.72 -5.94
N GLY A 74 -0.80 -4.96 -6.99
CA GLY A 74 -1.76 -4.07 -7.65
C GLY A 74 -1.62 -4.02 -9.17
N VAL A 75 -0.82 -4.91 -9.75
CA VAL A 75 -0.60 -5.01 -11.20
C VAL A 75 -1.08 -6.37 -11.67
N ASP A 76 -1.95 -6.37 -12.66
CA ASP A 76 -2.45 -7.58 -13.33
C ASP A 76 -3.12 -8.57 -12.36
N ILE A 77 -3.97 -8.05 -11.47
CA ILE A 77 -4.68 -8.81 -10.46
C ILE A 77 -5.94 -9.42 -11.05
N SER A 78 -6.06 -10.74 -10.95
CA SER A 78 -7.27 -11.45 -11.40
C SER A 78 -8.40 -11.24 -10.40
N ILE A 79 -9.49 -10.64 -10.86
CA ILE A 79 -10.70 -10.40 -10.06
C ILE A 79 -11.92 -11.07 -10.67
N ALA A 80 -12.83 -11.50 -9.81
CA ALA A 80 -14.14 -12.01 -10.24
C ALA A 80 -15.00 -10.84 -10.73
N ARG A 81 -15.75 -11.09 -11.83
CA ARG A 81 -16.73 -10.18 -12.38
C ARG A 81 -18.04 -10.93 -12.62
N GLN A 82 -19.09 -10.47 -12.00
CA GLN A 82 -20.44 -10.97 -12.30
C GLN A 82 -20.95 -10.35 -13.60
N ARG A 83 -21.49 -11.17 -14.50
CA ARG A 83 -22.15 -10.75 -15.73
C ARG A 83 -23.46 -11.55 -15.89
N GLY A 84 -24.56 -10.95 -15.50
CA GLY A 84 -25.82 -11.69 -15.37
C GLY A 84 -25.70 -12.77 -14.29
N ASN A 85 -25.97 -14.02 -14.62
CA ASN A 85 -25.81 -15.17 -13.73
C ASN A 85 -24.42 -15.83 -13.79
N ASP A 86 -23.54 -15.35 -14.68
CA ASP A 86 -22.22 -15.94 -14.88
C ASP A 86 -21.16 -15.18 -14.08
N ILE A 87 -20.19 -15.92 -13.57
CA ILE A 87 -18.98 -15.38 -12.96
C ILE A 87 -17.83 -15.55 -13.96
N THR A 88 -17.25 -14.44 -14.37
CA THR A 88 -16.06 -14.39 -15.21
C THR A 88 -14.90 -13.77 -14.43
N TYR A 89 -13.67 -13.96 -14.92
CA TYR A 89 -12.48 -13.35 -14.34
C TYR A 89 -11.88 -12.37 -15.33
N ARG A 90 -11.30 -11.29 -14.80
CA ARG A 90 -10.52 -10.34 -15.60
C ARG A 90 -9.34 -9.81 -14.81
N ASN A 91 -8.28 -9.46 -15.52
CA ASN A 91 -7.13 -8.83 -14.91
C ASN A 91 -7.32 -7.31 -14.83
N VAL A 92 -6.90 -6.76 -13.72
CA VAL A 92 -7.02 -5.33 -13.41
C VAL A 92 -5.74 -4.80 -12.79
N THR A 93 -5.49 -3.50 -12.96
CA THR A 93 -4.30 -2.84 -12.42
C THR A 93 -4.71 -1.54 -11.73
N GLY A 94 -4.19 -1.28 -10.53
CA GLY A 94 -4.42 -0.07 -9.75
C GLY A 94 -4.18 -0.27 -8.26
N THR A 95 -3.90 0.81 -7.54
CA THR A 95 -3.80 0.81 -6.06
C THR A 95 -5.11 0.40 -5.40
N SER A 96 -6.26 0.67 -6.05
CA SER A 96 -7.58 0.22 -5.60
C SER A 96 -7.71 -1.30 -5.48
N TYR A 97 -6.86 -2.07 -6.16
CA TYR A 97 -6.82 -3.54 -6.08
C TYR A 97 -5.74 -4.03 -5.10
N ALA A 98 -4.80 -3.19 -4.73
CA ALA A 98 -3.84 -3.48 -3.66
C ALA A 98 -4.50 -3.35 -2.27
N VAL A 99 -5.40 -2.38 -2.08
CA VAL A 99 -6.07 -2.13 -0.80
C VAL A 99 -6.83 -3.36 -0.27
N PRO A 100 -7.66 -4.07 -1.05
CA PRO A 100 -8.37 -5.26 -0.57
C PRO A 100 -7.45 -6.38 -0.05
N VAL A 101 -6.25 -6.51 -0.59
CA VAL A 101 -5.26 -7.51 -0.11
C VAL A 101 -4.84 -7.19 1.32
N VAL A 102 -4.53 -5.92 1.61
CA VAL A 102 -4.19 -5.47 2.96
C VAL A 102 -5.40 -5.56 3.89
N THR A 103 -6.60 -5.20 3.41
CA THR A 103 -7.83 -5.30 4.18
C THR A 103 -8.13 -6.76 4.57
N GLY A 104 -7.95 -7.71 3.65
CA GLY A 104 -8.10 -9.14 3.94
C GLY A 104 -7.08 -9.63 4.97
N ALA A 105 -5.81 -9.23 4.85
CA ALA A 105 -4.78 -9.54 5.84
C ALA A 105 -5.13 -8.96 7.23
N ALA A 106 -5.63 -7.73 7.27
CA ALA A 106 -6.08 -7.08 8.50
C ALA A 106 -7.25 -7.85 9.14
N ALA A 107 -8.24 -8.24 8.34
CA ALA A 107 -9.39 -9.02 8.84
C ALA A 107 -8.96 -10.37 9.45
N LEU A 108 -8.04 -11.07 8.83
CA LEU A 108 -7.49 -12.33 9.35
C LEU A 108 -6.72 -12.13 10.66
N LEU A 109 -5.94 -11.06 10.79
CA LEU A 109 -5.26 -10.70 12.04
C LEU A 109 -6.25 -10.34 13.15
N MET A 110 -7.30 -9.59 12.81
CA MET A 110 -8.36 -9.28 13.78
C MET A 110 -9.16 -10.53 14.20
N GLN A 111 -9.41 -11.45 13.27
CA GLN A 111 -10.02 -12.73 13.57
C GLN A 111 -9.16 -13.53 14.55
N TRP A 112 -7.87 -13.70 14.25
CA TRP A 112 -6.92 -14.38 15.12
C TRP A 112 -6.82 -13.72 16.49
N GLY A 113 -6.66 -12.40 16.53
CA GLY A 113 -6.49 -11.66 17.77
C GLY A 113 -7.78 -11.55 18.57
N ILE A 114 -8.77 -10.89 18.01
CA ILE A 114 -9.99 -10.48 18.74
C ILE A 114 -10.95 -11.65 18.87
N VAL A 115 -11.31 -12.30 17.75
CA VAL A 115 -12.36 -13.33 17.74
C VAL A 115 -11.88 -14.61 18.43
N MET A 116 -10.65 -15.02 18.15
CA MET A 116 -10.05 -16.22 18.77
C MET A 116 -9.44 -15.95 20.15
N GLY A 117 -9.43 -14.70 20.61
CA GLY A 117 -9.03 -14.30 21.95
C GLY A 117 -7.52 -14.25 22.20
N ASN A 118 -6.67 -14.35 21.15
CA ASN A 118 -5.21 -14.32 21.31
C ASN A 118 -4.71 -12.91 21.66
N ASP A 119 -5.35 -11.87 21.09
CA ASP A 119 -5.02 -10.47 21.34
C ASP A 119 -6.22 -9.56 21.11
N ARG A 120 -6.91 -9.20 22.19
CA ARG A 120 -8.14 -8.39 22.15
C ARG A 120 -7.95 -6.97 21.62
N PHE A 121 -6.69 -6.51 21.54
CA PHE A 121 -6.34 -5.16 21.08
C PHE A 121 -5.75 -5.16 19.66
N MET A 122 -5.93 -6.22 18.89
CA MET A 122 -5.45 -6.33 17.49
C MET A 122 -6.31 -5.47 16.55
N TYR A 123 -6.28 -4.16 16.75
CA TYR A 123 -6.96 -3.14 15.92
C TYR A 123 -6.20 -1.83 15.89
N GLY A 124 -6.62 -0.89 15.03
CA GLY A 124 -6.06 0.46 14.96
C GLY A 124 -4.54 0.49 14.74
N GLU A 125 -3.83 1.21 15.59
CA GLU A 125 -2.39 1.40 15.46
C GLU A 125 -1.59 0.10 15.70
N LYS A 126 -2.06 -0.79 16.57
CA LYS A 126 -1.42 -2.07 16.83
C LYS A 126 -1.47 -2.97 15.60
N LEU A 127 -2.64 -3.06 14.97
CA LEU A 127 -2.82 -3.80 13.71
C LEU A 127 -1.90 -3.25 12.61
N LYS A 128 -1.86 -1.91 12.47
CA LYS A 128 -0.97 -1.24 11.52
C LYS A 128 0.50 -1.57 11.80
N ALA A 129 0.93 -1.49 13.05
CA ALA A 129 2.30 -1.81 13.46
C ALA A 129 2.65 -3.27 13.16
N ALA A 130 1.76 -4.21 13.45
CA ALA A 130 1.96 -5.64 13.16
C ALA A 130 2.12 -5.91 11.66
N LEU A 131 1.29 -5.31 10.80
CA LEU A 131 1.38 -5.43 9.35
C LEU A 131 2.70 -4.85 8.81
N ILE A 132 3.14 -3.72 9.34
CA ILE A 132 4.40 -3.08 8.98
C ILE A 132 5.59 -3.95 9.40
N ASP A 133 5.59 -4.42 10.63
CA ASP A 133 6.68 -5.26 11.16
C ASP A 133 6.86 -6.56 10.40
N GLY A 134 5.75 -7.20 9.99
CA GLY A 134 5.77 -8.40 9.17
C GLY A 134 6.04 -8.19 7.68
N SER A 135 6.18 -6.94 7.21
CA SER A 135 6.34 -6.64 5.78
C SER A 135 7.66 -7.17 5.21
N LYS A 136 7.67 -7.40 3.89
CA LYS A 136 8.86 -7.82 3.14
C LYS A 136 9.37 -6.69 2.24
N PRO A 137 10.67 -6.55 2.04
CA PRO A 137 11.22 -5.61 1.06
C PRO A 137 10.63 -5.85 -0.34
N VAL A 138 10.35 -4.75 -1.06
CA VAL A 138 10.01 -4.75 -2.48
C VAL A 138 11.12 -4.03 -3.22
N GLY A 139 11.58 -4.61 -4.30
CA GLY A 139 12.61 -4.00 -5.14
C GLY A 139 13.68 -4.96 -5.59
N LEU A 140 14.47 -4.52 -6.54
CA LEU A 140 15.52 -5.29 -7.18
C LEU A 140 16.62 -5.70 -6.18
N VAL A 141 17.08 -6.92 -6.33
CA VAL A 141 18.32 -7.42 -5.76
C VAL A 141 19.45 -6.43 -6.08
N GLY A 142 20.06 -5.83 -5.04
CA GLY A 142 21.19 -4.93 -5.18
C GLY A 142 20.99 -3.49 -4.68
N ILE A 143 19.76 -3.05 -4.41
CA ILE A 143 19.56 -1.85 -3.61
C ILE A 143 19.59 -2.31 -2.15
N THR A 144 20.71 -2.06 -1.49
CA THR A 144 20.85 -2.23 -0.04
C THR A 144 19.88 -1.28 0.65
N ARG A 145 18.69 -1.77 0.92
CA ARG A 145 17.78 -1.10 1.81
C ARG A 145 18.36 -1.22 3.21
N ASN A 146 18.55 -0.09 3.88
CA ASN A 146 18.68 -0.12 5.33
C ASN A 146 17.36 -0.66 5.88
N ASP A 147 17.34 -1.89 6.40
CA ASP A 147 16.13 -2.61 6.84
C ASP A 147 15.28 -1.87 7.87
N ASN A 148 15.78 -0.75 8.39
CA ASN A 148 15.13 0.10 9.38
C ASN A 148 14.58 1.43 8.83
N GLN A 149 14.56 1.65 7.51
CA GLN A 149 14.02 2.88 6.95
C GLN A 149 12.99 2.59 5.85
N PRO A 150 11.79 3.20 5.94
CA PRO A 150 10.79 3.06 4.89
C PRO A 150 11.17 3.85 3.64
N ASP A 151 10.80 3.32 2.48
CA ASP A 151 10.98 3.95 1.18
C ASP A 151 9.75 4.79 0.81
N PRO A 152 9.89 5.99 0.23
CA PRO A 152 8.76 6.83 -0.16
C PRO A 152 7.84 6.21 -1.24
N ARG A 153 8.29 5.18 -1.94
CA ARG A 153 7.52 4.46 -2.97
C ARG A 153 6.77 3.26 -2.41
N THR A 154 7.42 2.50 -1.51
CA THR A 154 6.91 1.21 -1.04
C THR A 154 6.60 1.18 0.45
N GLY A 155 6.81 2.29 1.15
CA GLY A 155 6.66 2.34 2.59
C GLY A 155 7.60 1.35 3.28
N TRP A 156 7.07 0.60 4.22
CA TRP A 156 7.82 -0.44 4.94
C TRP A 156 7.96 -1.75 4.15
N GLY A 157 7.32 -1.86 2.95
CA GLY A 157 7.44 -3.00 2.05
C GLY A 157 6.12 -3.65 1.71
N ALA A 158 6.17 -4.86 1.15
CA ALA A 158 4.99 -5.65 0.79
C ALA A 158 4.38 -6.32 2.02
N VAL A 159 3.05 -6.30 2.11
CA VAL A 159 2.30 -7.05 3.12
C VAL A 159 2.65 -8.53 3.06
N CYS A 160 2.96 -9.14 4.20
CA CYS A 160 3.23 -10.57 4.32
C CYS A 160 2.62 -11.13 5.61
N LEU A 161 1.37 -11.59 5.52
CA LEU A 161 0.64 -12.11 6.68
C LEU A 161 1.37 -13.25 7.39
N LYS A 162 2.02 -14.14 6.62
CA LYS A 162 2.82 -15.24 7.20
C LYS A 162 3.92 -14.70 8.13
N ASN A 163 4.68 -13.69 7.68
CA ASN A 163 5.73 -13.09 8.51
C ASN A 163 5.15 -12.37 9.71
N THR A 164 4.03 -11.66 9.52
CA THR A 164 3.32 -10.97 10.61
C THR A 164 2.93 -11.98 11.69
N LEU A 165 2.29 -13.08 11.32
CA LEU A 165 1.90 -14.12 12.28
C LEU A 165 3.10 -14.75 12.97
N ASN A 166 4.18 -15.08 12.24
CA ASN A 166 5.39 -15.65 12.83
C ASN A 166 6.08 -14.73 13.87
N LYS A 167 5.83 -13.42 13.82
CA LYS A 167 6.41 -12.46 14.76
C LYS A 167 5.55 -12.20 15.99
N ILE A 168 4.26 -12.48 15.90
CA ILE A 168 3.31 -12.24 17.01
C ILE A 168 2.88 -13.52 17.72
N LEU A 169 3.19 -14.70 17.16
CA LEU A 169 3.05 -16.01 17.79
C LEU A 169 4.26 -16.34 18.65
#